data_d17c7e183566e4d2d32c172da62188e0
#
_entry.id   d17c7e183566e4d2d32c172da62188e0
#
_cell.length_a   1.000
_cell.length_b   1.000
_cell.length_c   1.000
_cell.angle_alpha   90.00
_cell.angle_beta   90.00
_cell.angle_gamma   90.00
#
_symmetry.space_group_name_H-M   'P 1'
#
loop_
_entity.id
_entity.type
_entity.pdbx_description
1 polymer ?
#
loop_
_entity_poly.entity_id
_entity_poly.type
_entity_poly.pdbx_seq_one_letter_code
_entity_poly.pdbx_strand_id
1 'polypeptide(L)'
;MEPLRIYRCNEWGAQPVNRTFPTYDVEGVVIHHTASPNRLPLIGVLERQWGFRLARTIQRDHLGRGWADSGHHLLLTRGGLALEGRRGTAASLLKGLVPVGAHAGDVEVNKRWVGIEVEGRFDAKDAVTAQQWAALVDLCAWVCHWANVDSQRIEPHSKFRATACPGKLRDRLPDLRQRVHHEKLAIQRFYEAR
;
A
#
# COMPACT_ATOMS: atom_id res chain seq x y z
N MET A 1 14.41 -11.93 10.71
CA MET A 1 13.56 -10.97 9.94
C MET A 1 12.97 -9.99 10.94
N GLU A 2 13.22 -8.68 10.78
CA GLU A 2 12.50 -7.69 11.57
C GLU A 2 11.03 -7.65 11.09
N PRO A 3 10.04 -7.62 11.99
CA PRO A 3 8.65 -7.58 11.60
C PRO A 3 8.36 -6.26 10.87
N LEU A 4 7.65 -6.35 9.74
CA LEU A 4 7.20 -5.18 8.99
C LEU A 4 6.39 -4.26 9.91
N ARG A 5 6.81 -2.99 10.03
CA ARG A 5 6.08 -1.98 10.79
C ARG A 5 5.20 -1.16 9.86
N ILE A 6 3.89 -1.19 10.11
CA ILE A 6 2.92 -0.30 9.46
C ILE A 6 2.48 0.73 10.51
N TYR A 7 2.77 2.01 10.27
CA TYR A 7 2.32 3.11 11.13
C TYR A 7 0.83 3.35 10.93
N ARG A 8 0.06 3.21 12.00
CA ARG A 8 -1.41 3.31 11.97
C ARG A 8 -1.88 4.76 11.92
N CYS A 9 -3.13 4.96 11.54
CA CYS A 9 -3.77 6.28 11.40
C CYS A 9 -3.63 7.17 12.66
N ASN A 10 -3.72 6.62 13.86
CA ASN A 10 -3.55 7.36 15.10
C ASN A 10 -2.11 7.79 15.36
N GLU A 11 -1.10 7.08 14.84
CA GLU A 11 0.31 7.40 15.04
C GLU A 11 0.76 8.59 14.19
N TRP A 12 0.25 8.71 12.95
CA TRP A 12 0.60 9.83 12.07
C TRP A 12 -0.36 11.02 12.17
N GLY A 13 -1.36 10.98 13.07
CA GLY A 13 -2.29 12.07 13.32
C GLY A 13 -3.33 12.24 12.23
N ALA A 14 -3.95 11.15 11.79
CA ALA A 14 -5.08 11.17 10.87
C ALA A 14 -6.25 11.96 11.45
N GLN A 15 -6.93 12.74 10.60
CA GLN A 15 -8.18 13.38 10.98
C GLN A 15 -9.22 12.32 11.40
N PRO A 16 -10.04 12.59 12.43
CA PRO A 16 -11.12 11.70 12.81
C PRO A 16 -12.09 11.46 11.65
N VAL A 17 -12.56 10.24 11.53
CA VAL A 17 -13.56 9.84 10.54
C VAL A 17 -14.75 9.24 11.30
N ASN A 18 -15.91 9.88 11.22
CA ASN A 18 -17.17 9.43 11.84
C ASN A 18 -17.87 8.36 11.00
N ARG A 19 -17.11 7.36 10.53
CA ARG A 19 -17.65 6.30 9.68
C ARG A 19 -16.87 5.01 9.89
N THR A 20 -17.60 3.91 10.02
CA THR A 20 -17.06 2.56 9.86
C THR A 20 -17.15 2.13 8.41
N PHE A 21 -16.14 1.40 7.95
CA PHE A 21 -16.11 0.86 6.58
C PHE A 21 -16.44 -0.64 6.64
N PRO A 22 -17.41 -1.10 5.83
CA PRO A 22 -17.61 -2.54 5.65
C PRO A 22 -16.31 -3.21 5.20
N THR A 23 -16.08 -4.43 5.66
CA THR A 23 -14.89 -5.21 5.29
C THR A 23 -15.29 -6.42 4.46
N TYR A 24 -14.41 -6.82 3.55
CA TYR A 24 -14.60 -7.94 2.63
C TYR A 24 -13.31 -8.76 2.55
N ASP A 25 -13.43 -10.02 2.13
CA ASP A 25 -12.28 -10.87 1.85
C ASP A 25 -11.38 -10.23 0.79
N VAL A 26 -10.08 -10.32 1.01
CA VAL A 26 -9.09 -9.78 0.08
C VAL A 26 -8.95 -10.71 -1.12
N GLU A 27 -9.06 -10.17 -2.32
CA GLU A 27 -8.85 -10.90 -3.57
C GLU A 27 -7.51 -10.58 -4.26
N GLY A 28 -6.87 -9.48 -3.91
CA GLY A 28 -5.60 -9.08 -4.52
C GLY A 28 -5.09 -7.73 -4.05
N VAL A 29 -4.04 -7.27 -4.71
CA VAL A 29 -3.37 -6.00 -4.43
C VAL A 29 -3.32 -5.15 -5.68
N VAL A 30 -3.65 -3.86 -5.56
CA VAL A 30 -3.50 -2.88 -6.65
C VAL A 30 -2.38 -1.92 -6.31
N ILE A 31 -1.41 -1.83 -7.20
CA ILE A 31 -0.29 -0.89 -7.07
C ILE A 31 -0.65 0.42 -7.76
N HIS A 32 -0.53 1.50 -6.99
CA HIS A 32 -0.71 2.88 -7.42
C HIS A 32 0.58 3.68 -7.23
N HIS A 33 0.60 4.89 -7.74
CA HIS A 33 1.61 5.89 -7.42
C HIS A 33 0.95 7.24 -7.12
N THR A 34 1.62 8.05 -6.28
CA THR A 34 1.14 9.41 -5.97
C THR A 34 1.27 10.36 -7.15
N ALA A 35 2.03 10.01 -8.18
CA ALA A 35 2.42 10.87 -9.30
C ALA A 35 3.07 12.20 -8.87
N SER A 36 3.52 12.31 -7.62
CA SER A 36 4.25 13.47 -7.08
C SER A 36 5.70 13.48 -7.54
N PRO A 37 6.38 14.64 -7.55
CA PRO A 37 7.81 14.71 -7.87
C PRO A 37 8.65 13.77 -6.99
N ASN A 38 9.65 13.15 -7.60
CA ASN A 38 10.56 12.25 -6.90
C ASN A 38 11.52 13.08 -6.03
N ARG A 39 11.47 12.88 -4.73
CA ARG A 39 12.46 13.38 -3.77
C ARG A 39 13.54 12.33 -3.49
N LEU A 40 14.65 12.75 -2.94
CA LEU A 40 15.60 11.82 -2.35
C LEU A 40 14.96 11.07 -1.16
N PRO A 41 15.25 9.78 -0.97
CA PRO A 41 14.81 9.07 0.22
C PRO A 41 15.48 9.68 1.47
N LEU A 42 14.73 9.81 2.53
CA LEU A 42 15.21 10.19 3.85
C LEU A 42 15.38 8.91 4.69
N ILE A 43 15.96 9.03 5.87
CA ILE A 43 16.17 7.91 6.80
C ILE A 43 15.68 8.24 8.20
N GLY A 44 15.35 7.22 8.97
CA GLY A 44 15.04 7.32 10.40
C GLY A 44 13.93 8.31 10.71
N VAL A 45 14.19 9.23 11.63
CA VAL A 45 13.22 10.22 12.10
C VAL A 45 12.74 11.17 10.99
N LEU A 46 13.62 11.56 10.07
CA LEU A 46 13.27 12.47 8.98
C LEU A 46 12.31 11.81 7.99
N GLU A 47 12.53 10.54 7.63
CA GLU A 47 11.60 9.79 6.78
C GLU A 47 10.24 9.62 7.45
N ARG A 48 10.21 9.34 8.76
CA ARG A 48 8.97 9.23 9.52
C ARG A 48 8.20 10.55 9.56
N GLN A 49 8.87 11.66 9.84
CA GLN A 49 8.22 12.99 9.84
C GLN A 49 7.63 13.32 8.46
N TRP A 50 8.38 13.03 7.39
CA TRP A 50 7.91 13.19 6.02
C TRP A 50 6.72 12.31 5.72
N GLY A 51 6.80 11.02 5.99
CA GLY A 51 5.72 10.06 5.75
C GLY A 51 4.42 10.42 6.46
N PHE A 52 4.52 10.87 7.72
CA PHE A 52 3.38 11.35 8.50
C PHE A 52 2.76 12.62 7.86
N ARG A 53 3.59 13.56 7.40
CA ARG A 53 3.11 14.74 6.68
C ARG A 53 2.44 14.35 5.36
N LEU A 54 3.04 13.45 4.59
CA LEU A 54 2.49 12.97 3.31
C LEU A 54 1.13 12.31 3.53
N ALA A 55 1.01 11.40 4.51
CA ALA A 55 -0.24 10.73 4.83
C ALA A 55 -1.36 11.71 5.19
N ARG A 56 -1.06 12.73 6.03
CA ARG A 56 -2.01 13.80 6.35
C ARG A 56 -2.41 14.62 5.13
N THR A 57 -1.49 14.91 4.24
CA THR A 57 -1.77 15.66 3.01
C THR A 57 -2.70 14.86 2.10
N ILE A 58 -2.41 13.58 1.86
CA ILE A 58 -3.24 12.69 1.04
C ILE A 58 -4.64 12.55 1.64
N GLN A 59 -4.75 12.32 2.95
CA GLN A 59 -6.05 12.23 3.61
C GLN A 59 -6.85 13.52 3.45
N ARG A 60 -6.24 14.68 3.71
CA ARG A 60 -6.90 15.99 3.57
C ARG A 60 -7.40 16.23 2.14
N ASP A 61 -6.59 15.90 1.14
CA ASP A 61 -6.98 16.04 -0.27
C ASP A 61 -8.14 15.13 -0.63
N HIS A 62 -8.17 13.91 -0.13
CA HIS A 62 -9.27 12.96 -0.34
C HIS A 62 -10.55 13.40 0.38
N LEU A 63 -10.45 13.87 1.62
CA LEU A 63 -11.59 14.45 2.35
C LEU A 63 -12.12 15.71 1.64
N GLY A 64 -11.24 16.55 1.11
CA GLY A 64 -11.61 17.73 0.32
C GLY A 64 -12.36 17.40 -0.98
N ARG A 65 -12.18 16.20 -1.53
CA ARG A 65 -12.95 15.66 -2.66
C ARG A 65 -14.28 15.03 -2.25
N GLY A 66 -14.66 15.11 -0.98
CA GLY A 66 -15.85 14.49 -0.44
C GLY A 66 -15.73 12.99 -0.16
N TRP A 67 -14.52 12.43 -0.21
CA TRP A 67 -14.30 11.04 0.19
C TRP A 67 -14.35 10.90 1.70
N ALA A 68 -14.73 9.71 2.16
CA ALA A 68 -14.93 9.49 3.60
C ALA A 68 -13.63 9.34 4.41
N ASP A 69 -12.48 9.11 3.75
CA ASP A 69 -11.14 8.94 4.33
C ASP A 69 -10.11 8.86 3.19
N SER A 70 -8.84 8.54 3.47
CA SER A 70 -7.86 8.15 2.46
C SER A 70 -8.45 7.09 1.52
N GLY A 71 -8.30 7.27 0.21
CA GLY A 71 -8.82 6.33 -0.79
C GLY A 71 -8.06 5.02 -0.82
N HIS A 72 -6.74 5.08 -0.68
CA HIS A 72 -5.84 3.93 -0.65
C HIS A 72 -5.74 3.34 0.76
N HIS A 73 -5.52 2.02 0.83
CA HIS A 73 -5.45 1.27 2.08
C HIS A 73 -4.11 1.47 2.80
N LEU A 74 -3.03 1.43 2.03
CA LEU A 74 -1.66 1.56 2.49
C LEU A 74 -0.91 2.59 1.65
N LEU A 75 0.06 3.24 2.27
CA LEU A 75 0.95 4.20 1.65
C LEU A 75 2.39 3.78 1.91
N LEU A 76 3.24 3.85 0.89
CA LEU A 76 4.66 3.53 0.96
C LEU A 76 5.49 4.72 0.51
N THR A 77 6.35 5.23 1.39
CA THR A 77 7.20 6.39 1.09
C THR A 77 8.46 6.00 0.32
N ARG A 78 9.17 7.00 -0.21
CA ARG A 78 10.43 6.78 -0.96
C ARG A 78 11.56 6.20 -0.11
N GLY A 79 11.55 6.42 1.20
CA GLY A 79 12.50 5.81 2.15
C GLY A 79 12.05 4.45 2.69
N GLY A 80 10.92 3.90 2.17
CA GLY A 80 10.45 2.56 2.55
C GLY A 80 9.57 2.52 3.80
N LEU A 81 9.05 3.67 4.26
CA LEU A 81 8.14 3.69 5.40
C LEU A 81 6.73 3.29 4.96
N ALA A 82 6.14 2.27 5.60
CA ALA A 82 4.77 1.85 5.36
C ALA A 82 3.80 2.49 6.37
N LEU A 83 2.69 3.03 5.86
CA LEU A 83 1.64 3.66 6.66
C LEU A 83 0.27 3.13 6.26
N GLU A 84 -0.60 3.03 7.26
CA GLU A 84 -2.03 2.82 7.04
C GLU A 84 -2.63 4.12 6.46
N GLY A 85 -3.27 4.03 5.31
CA GLY A 85 -4.00 5.14 4.70
C GLY A 85 -5.46 5.14 5.15
N ARG A 86 -6.25 4.17 4.67
CA ARG A 86 -7.64 3.98 5.12
C ARG A 86 -7.67 3.35 6.49
N ARG A 87 -8.40 3.98 7.40
CA ARG A 87 -8.53 3.56 8.80
C ARG A 87 -9.06 2.13 8.93
N GLY A 88 -8.40 1.36 9.80
CA GLY A 88 -8.78 -0.03 10.10
C GLY A 88 -8.15 -1.07 9.18
N THR A 89 -7.42 -0.66 8.14
CA THR A 89 -6.80 -1.56 7.16
C THR A 89 -5.84 -2.55 7.84
N ALA A 90 -4.89 -2.07 8.65
CA ALA A 90 -3.88 -2.94 9.24
C ALA A 90 -4.48 -4.00 10.17
N ALA A 91 -5.54 -3.65 10.92
CA ALA A 91 -6.22 -4.59 11.80
C ALA A 91 -7.10 -5.59 11.02
N SER A 92 -7.72 -5.16 9.93
CA SER A 92 -8.55 -6.02 9.07
C SER A 92 -7.72 -7.02 8.32
N LEU A 93 -6.57 -6.61 7.77
CA LEU A 93 -5.67 -7.47 7.01
C LEU A 93 -5.15 -8.67 7.83
N LEU A 94 -4.92 -8.51 9.13
CA LEU A 94 -4.59 -9.64 10.03
C LEU A 94 -5.68 -10.72 10.12
N LYS A 95 -6.88 -10.42 9.64
CA LYS A 95 -8.04 -11.33 9.57
C LYS A 95 -8.37 -11.74 8.13
N GLY A 96 -7.51 -11.41 7.16
CA GLY A 96 -7.76 -11.67 5.74
C GLY A 96 -8.77 -10.71 5.10
N LEU A 97 -9.16 -9.64 5.79
CA LEU A 97 -10.19 -8.70 5.35
C LEU A 97 -9.61 -7.33 4.96
N VAL A 98 -10.33 -6.60 4.11
CA VAL A 98 -10.00 -5.22 3.75
C VAL A 98 -11.22 -4.31 3.87
N PRO A 99 -11.11 -3.10 4.49
CA PRO A 99 -12.21 -2.13 4.48
C PRO A 99 -12.41 -1.57 3.07
N VAL A 100 -13.65 -1.25 2.69
CA VAL A 100 -13.94 -0.67 1.37
C VAL A 100 -13.09 0.56 1.10
N GLY A 101 -12.31 0.52 0.04
CA GLY A 101 -11.45 1.61 -0.43
C GLY A 101 -12.18 2.62 -1.35
N ALA A 102 -11.38 3.53 -1.94
CA ALA A 102 -11.84 4.44 -2.99
C ALA A 102 -10.67 4.77 -3.93
N HIS A 103 -9.94 3.75 -4.39
CA HIS A 103 -8.67 3.93 -5.10
C HIS A 103 -8.70 3.53 -6.59
N ALA A 104 -9.60 2.62 -6.99
CA ALA A 104 -9.56 2.02 -8.32
C ALA A 104 -10.58 2.59 -9.32
N GLY A 105 -11.59 3.33 -8.83
CA GLY A 105 -12.72 3.80 -9.66
C GLY A 105 -13.66 2.68 -10.10
N ASP A 106 -13.46 1.46 -9.60
CA ASP A 106 -14.31 0.29 -9.76
C ASP A 106 -14.81 -0.16 -8.39
N VAL A 107 -16.10 -0.48 -8.30
CA VAL A 107 -16.76 -0.77 -7.01
C VAL A 107 -16.28 -2.08 -6.41
N GLU A 108 -16.17 -3.14 -7.21
CA GLU A 108 -15.76 -4.45 -6.70
C GLU A 108 -14.27 -4.49 -6.36
N VAL A 109 -13.44 -3.82 -7.16
CA VAL A 109 -12.02 -3.65 -6.85
C VAL A 109 -11.84 -2.83 -5.56
N ASN A 110 -12.59 -1.75 -5.37
CA ASN A 110 -12.56 -0.97 -4.12
C ASN A 110 -13.01 -1.75 -2.89
N LYS A 111 -13.86 -2.77 -3.04
CA LYS A 111 -14.32 -3.61 -1.94
C LYS A 111 -13.30 -4.66 -1.53
N ARG A 112 -12.60 -5.29 -2.50
CA ARG A 112 -11.91 -6.56 -2.29
C ARG A 112 -10.40 -6.51 -2.57
N TRP A 113 -9.88 -5.41 -3.12
CA TRP A 113 -8.47 -5.28 -3.44
C TRP A 113 -7.79 -4.25 -2.55
N VAL A 114 -6.62 -4.61 -2.04
CA VAL A 114 -5.81 -3.71 -1.22
C VAL A 114 -5.08 -2.72 -2.11
N GLY A 115 -5.46 -1.44 -2.10
CA GLY A 115 -4.73 -0.39 -2.81
C GLY A 115 -3.50 0.05 -2.03
N ILE A 116 -2.31 -0.09 -2.62
CA ILE A 116 -1.04 0.42 -2.10
C ILE A 116 -0.60 1.60 -2.94
N GLU A 117 -0.50 2.78 -2.32
CA GLU A 117 -0.04 4.00 -2.96
C GLU A 117 1.46 4.21 -2.71
N VAL A 118 2.26 4.11 -3.76
CA VAL A 118 3.72 4.25 -3.72
C VAL A 118 4.09 5.70 -4.02
N GLU A 119 4.80 6.36 -3.10
CA GLU A 119 5.22 7.75 -3.26
C GLU A 119 6.16 7.92 -4.45
N GLY A 120 5.83 8.85 -5.35
CA GLY A 120 6.67 9.24 -6.47
C GLY A 120 5.97 9.18 -7.81
N ARG A 121 6.74 9.55 -8.86
CA ARG A 121 6.36 9.45 -10.26
C ARG A 121 7.31 8.49 -10.97
N PHE A 122 6.77 7.44 -11.56
CA PHE A 122 7.57 6.39 -12.18
C PHE A 122 7.52 6.50 -13.71
N ASP A 123 8.13 7.56 -14.24
CA ASP A 123 8.27 7.76 -15.69
C ASP A 123 9.38 6.87 -16.28
N ALA A 124 10.33 6.40 -15.44
CA ALA A 124 11.37 5.43 -15.74
C ALA A 124 11.32 4.23 -14.77
N LYS A 125 11.85 3.06 -15.20
CA LYS A 125 11.83 1.83 -14.36
C LYS A 125 12.68 1.94 -13.10
N ASP A 126 13.74 2.72 -13.14
CA ASP A 126 14.70 2.97 -12.07
C ASP A 126 14.29 4.13 -11.15
N ALA A 127 13.13 4.74 -11.37
CA ALA A 127 12.62 5.81 -10.52
C ALA A 127 12.25 5.35 -9.09
N VAL A 128 12.06 4.04 -8.86
CA VAL A 128 11.86 3.48 -7.52
C VAL A 128 13.21 3.34 -6.80
N THR A 129 13.29 3.79 -5.52
CA THR A 129 14.52 3.64 -4.74
C THR A 129 14.72 2.21 -4.27
N ALA A 130 15.95 1.83 -3.90
CA ALA A 130 16.23 0.49 -3.39
C ALA A 130 15.46 0.20 -2.09
N GLN A 131 15.40 1.17 -1.17
CA GLN A 131 14.65 1.06 0.09
C GLN A 131 13.14 0.92 -0.18
N GLN A 132 12.60 1.74 -1.08
CA GLN A 132 11.19 1.69 -1.45
C GLN A 132 10.82 0.36 -2.12
N TRP A 133 11.71 -0.16 -2.98
CA TRP A 133 11.51 -1.44 -3.64
C TRP A 133 11.50 -2.62 -2.65
N ALA A 134 12.49 -2.67 -1.75
CA ALA A 134 12.54 -3.70 -0.71
C ALA A 134 11.28 -3.65 0.18
N ALA A 135 10.93 -2.47 0.67
CA ALA A 135 9.74 -2.30 1.50
C ALA A 135 8.43 -2.59 0.75
N LEU A 136 8.36 -2.38 -0.57
CA LEU A 136 7.19 -2.76 -1.38
C LEU A 136 7.05 -4.28 -1.46
N VAL A 137 8.16 -5.01 -1.62
CA VAL A 137 8.18 -6.48 -1.58
C VAL A 137 7.66 -6.98 -0.24
N ASP A 138 8.23 -6.47 0.87
CA ASP A 138 7.86 -6.88 2.22
C ASP A 138 6.38 -6.58 2.52
N LEU A 139 5.91 -5.39 2.14
CA LEU A 139 4.52 -4.97 2.35
C LEU A 139 3.53 -5.84 1.56
N CYS A 140 3.83 -6.10 0.29
CA CYS A 140 3.01 -6.99 -0.53
C CYS A 140 3.03 -8.43 -0.02
N ALA A 141 4.20 -8.94 0.42
CA ALA A 141 4.33 -10.28 0.99
C ALA A 141 3.52 -10.42 2.29
N TRP A 142 3.58 -9.41 3.15
CA TRP A 142 2.79 -9.34 4.37
C TRP A 142 1.27 -9.36 4.07
N VAL A 143 0.80 -8.54 3.12
CA VAL A 143 -0.60 -8.54 2.70
C VAL A 143 -1.00 -9.92 2.14
N CYS A 144 -0.21 -10.46 1.22
CA CYS A 144 -0.49 -11.76 0.58
C CYS A 144 -0.47 -12.92 1.59
N HIS A 145 0.37 -12.86 2.63
CA HIS A 145 0.42 -13.86 3.69
C HIS A 145 -0.86 -13.85 4.54
N TRP A 146 -1.19 -12.70 5.14
CA TRP A 146 -2.33 -12.60 6.06
C TRP A 146 -3.68 -12.73 5.36
N ALA A 147 -3.79 -12.28 4.11
CA ALA A 147 -5.00 -12.41 3.32
C ALA A 147 -5.10 -13.74 2.55
N ASN A 148 -4.09 -14.60 2.63
CA ASN A 148 -3.98 -15.84 1.85
C ASN A 148 -4.17 -15.63 0.33
N VAL A 149 -3.63 -14.55 -0.21
CA VAL A 149 -3.72 -14.19 -1.63
C VAL A 149 -2.46 -14.63 -2.36
N ASP A 150 -2.62 -15.12 -3.59
CA ASP A 150 -1.50 -15.43 -4.48
C ASP A 150 -0.80 -14.13 -4.92
N SER A 151 0.54 -14.14 -4.96
CA SER A 151 1.35 -13.01 -5.45
C SER A 151 1.05 -12.64 -6.91
N GLN A 152 0.54 -13.58 -7.72
CA GLN A 152 0.09 -13.31 -9.09
C GLN A 152 -1.11 -12.34 -9.14
N ARG A 153 -1.82 -12.17 -8.02
CA ARG A 153 -2.93 -11.21 -7.87
C ARG A 153 -2.46 -9.79 -7.48
N ILE A 154 -1.20 -9.47 -7.68
CA ILE A 154 -0.68 -8.09 -7.56
C ILE A 154 -0.75 -7.45 -8.94
N GLU A 155 -1.57 -6.40 -9.09
CA GLU A 155 -1.91 -5.83 -10.38
C GLU A 155 -1.67 -4.31 -10.41
N PRO A 156 -1.38 -3.71 -11.58
CA PRO A 156 -1.31 -2.26 -11.72
C PRO A 156 -2.71 -1.65 -11.75
N HIS A 157 -2.86 -0.42 -11.31
CA HIS A 157 -4.14 0.31 -11.43
C HIS A 157 -4.65 0.36 -12.87
N SER A 158 -3.75 0.46 -13.84
CA SER A 158 -4.09 0.48 -15.28
C SER A 158 -4.79 -0.79 -15.79
N LYS A 159 -4.80 -1.88 -15.01
CA LYS A 159 -5.59 -3.07 -15.33
C LYS A 159 -7.11 -2.84 -15.16
N PHE A 160 -7.50 -2.02 -14.20
CA PHE A 160 -8.89 -1.83 -13.81
C PHE A 160 -9.49 -0.54 -14.34
N ARG A 161 -8.65 0.38 -14.81
CA ARG A 161 -9.09 1.69 -15.32
C ARG A 161 -8.12 2.20 -16.39
N ALA A 162 -8.62 2.93 -17.38
CA ALA A 162 -7.80 3.65 -18.33
C ALA A 162 -7.02 4.78 -17.62
N THR A 163 -5.77 4.52 -17.24
CA THR A 163 -4.88 5.44 -16.52
C THR A 163 -3.42 5.06 -16.76
N ALA A 164 -2.53 6.04 -16.67
CA ALA A 164 -1.09 5.79 -16.68
C ALA A 164 -0.54 5.21 -15.35
N CYS A 165 -1.33 5.27 -14.26
CA CYS A 165 -0.91 4.77 -12.95
C CYS A 165 -0.71 3.24 -12.97
N PRO A 166 0.38 2.71 -12.39
CA PRO A 166 1.45 3.37 -11.64
C PRO A 166 2.68 3.75 -12.50
N GLY A 167 2.53 4.15 -13.74
CA GLY A 167 3.63 4.50 -14.64
C GLY A 167 4.48 3.28 -15.01
N LYS A 168 5.78 3.47 -15.19
CA LYS A 168 6.75 2.39 -15.49
C LYS A 168 6.96 1.39 -14.34
N LEU A 169 6.44 1.67 -13.15
CA LEU A 169 6.47 0.69 -12.06
C LEU A 169 5.71 -0.59 -12.42
N ARG A 170 4.69 -0.49 -13.30
CA ARG A 170 3.97 -1.66 -13.84
C ARG A 170 4.89 -2.67 -14.55
N ASP A 171 5.97 -2.20 -15.18
CA ASP A 171 6.90 -3.04 -15.93
C ASP A 171 7.77 -3.90 -14.98
N ARG A 172 7.78 -3.57 -13.68
CA ARG A 172 8.47 -4.31 -12.62
C ARG A 172 7.58 -5.30 -11.87
N LEU A 173 6.28 -5.35 -12.16
CA LEU A 173 5.37 -6.25 -11.45
C LEU A 173 5.71 -7.73 -11.60
N PRO A 174 6.23 -8.25 -12.73
CA PRO A 174 6.68 -9.64 -12.79
C PRO A 174 7.78 -9.96 -11.77
N ASP A 175 8.80 -9.09 -11.63
CA ASP A 175 9.84 -9.23 -10.61
C ASP A 175 9.27 -9.07 -9.19
N LEU A 176 8.35 -8.10 -8.98
CA LEU A 176 7.67 -7.94 -7.70
C LEU A 176 6.93 -9.20 -7.28
N ARG A 177 6.12 -9.79 -8.15
CA ARG A 177 5.35 -11.01 -7.88
C ARG A 177 6.24 -12.18 -7.49
N GLN A 178 7.35 -12.38 -8.20
CA GLN A 178 8.32 -13.43 -7.90
C GLN A 178 8.94 -13.24 -6.51
N ARG A 179 9.41 -12.03 -6.20
CA ARG A 179 10.00 -11.72 -4.89
C ARG A 179 9.00 -11.86 -3.75
N VAL A 180 7.78 -11.36 -3.96
CA VAL A 180 6.67 -11.49 -3.00
C VAL A 180 6.34 -12.95 -2.73
N HIS A 181 6.34 -13.81 -3.76
CA HIS A 181 6.14 -15.24 -3.58
C HIS A 181 7.18 -15.84 -2.62
N HIS A 182 8.46 -15.57 -2.86
CA HIS A 182 9.54 -16.08 -2.01
C HIS A 182 9.46 -15.54 -0.59
N GLU A 183 9.20 -14.25 -0.41
CA GLU A 183 9.10 -13.63 0.90
C GLU A 183 7.86 -14.10 1.68
N LYS A 184 6.71 -14.27 1.01
CA LYS A 184 5.50 -14.87 1.61
C LYS A 184 5.79 -16.26 2.20
N LEU A 185 6.53 -17.11 1.47
CA LEU A 185 6.94 -18.44 1.96
C LEU A 185 7.90 -18.35 3.15
N ALA A 186 8.77 -17.35 3.19
CA ALA A 186 9.66 -17.12 4.34
C ALA A 186 8.86 -16.68 5.58
N ILE A 187 7.88 -15.80 5.42
CA ILE A 187 6.95 -15.40 6.49
C ILE A 187 6.18 -16.62 7.01
N GLN A 188 5.63 -17.43 6.13
CA GLN A 188 4.87 -18.63 6.50
C GLN A 188 5.72 -19.60 7.35
N ARG A 189 6.93 -19.94 6.89
CA ARG A 189 7.86 -20.81 7.64
C ARG A 189 8.22 -20.24 9.01
N PHE A 190 8.36 -18.92 9.11
CA PHE A 190 8.67 -18.27 10.40
C PHE A 190 7.55 -18.44 11.43
N TYR A 191 6.29 -18.39 11.00
CA TYR A 191 5.14 -18.59 11.90
C TYR A 191 4.86 -20.06 12.18
N GLU A 192 5.10 -20.98 11.25
CA GLU A 192 4.94 -22.43 11.45
C GLU A 192 6.00 -23.02 12.41
N ALA A 193 7.16 -22.38 12.55
CA ALA A 193 8.25 -22.82 13.44
C ALA A 193 8.10 -22.35 14.90
N ARG A 194 7.00 -21.67 15.26
CA ARG A 194 6.73 -21.13 16.60
C ARG A 194 5.53 -21.75 17.24
#